data_271c104956919009fbd2c3b0e5246cb8
#
_entry.id   271c104956919009fbd2c3b0e5246cb8
#
_cell.length_a   1.000
_cell.length_b   1.000
_cell.length_c   1.000
_cell.angle_alpha   90.00
_cell.angle_beta   90.00
_cell.angle_gamma   90.00
#
_symmetry.space_group_name_H-M   'P 1'
#
loop_
_entity.id
_entity.type
_entity.pdbx_description
1 polymer ?
#
loop_
_entity_poly.entity_id
_entity_poly.type
_entity_poly.pdbx_seq_one_letter_code
_entity_poly.pdbx_strand_id
1 'polypeptide(L)'
;MSSLVTRRFKIYNAAQFKEAFTEVSPDYLYFFIGRIQAWPNGDTPSALIESTTNIDYDPWNDMLAAKQISTSDMSFAVHRTDWTSGIVYEEYDNLIDIDPHIGTRYYVLTSSNNVYKCISNNRGGASTVEPTGTSTSIFNTADGYMWKFMYSISAAEALKFTTPYFMPVKRLTADDSSAQWDVQSAAVN
;
A
#
# COMPACT_ATOMS: atom_id res chain seq x y z
N MET A 1 4.81 27.21 3.97
CA MET A 1 5.97 26.49 4.54
C MET A 1 5.94 25.09 3.96
N SER A 2 6.98 24.70 3.22
CA SER A 2 7.10 23.32 2.73
C SER A 2 7.35 22.39 3.91
N SER A 3 6.72 21.23 3.93
CA SER A 3 6.89 20.21 4.96
C SER A 3 8.36 19.79 5.03
N LEU A 4 8.98 19.89 6.22
CA LEU A 4 10.33 19.38 6.50
C LEU A 4 10.41 17.85 6.47
N VAL A 5 9.27 17.17 6.42
CA VAL A 5 9.20 15.70 6.42
C VAL A 5 9.29 15.20 5.00
N THR A 6 10.47 14.74 4.62
CA THR A 6 10.72 14.18 3.29
C THR A 6 10.05 12.80 3.11
N ARG A 7 9.79 12.42 1.86
CA ARG A 7 9.28 11.08 1.51
C ARG A 7 10.18 9.95 2.05
N ARG A 8 11.51 10.11 1.92
CA ARG A 8 12.47 9.13 2.44
C ARG A 8 12.33 8.94 3.95
N PHE A 9 12.12 10.03 4.68
CA PHE A 9 11.91 9.97 6.13
C PHE A 9 10.60 9.24 6.50
N LYS A 10 9.52 9.48 5.76
CA LYS A 10 8.24 8.77 5.96
C LYS A 10 8.40 7.26 5.72
N ILE A 11 9.08 6.88 4.64
CA ILE A 11 9.34 5.46 4.32
C ILE A 11 10.21 4.82 5.39
N TYR A 12 11.25 5.52 5.84
CA TYR A 12 12.14 5.04 6.91
C TYR A 12 11.35 4.81 8.20
N ASN A 13 10.56 5.77 8.64
CA ASN A 13 9.75 5.62 9.86
C ASN A 13 8.76 4.46 9.76
N ALA A 14 8.11 4.28 8.62
CA ALA A 14 7.21 3.16 8.42
C ALA A 14 7.94 1.80 8.46
N ALA A 15 9.17 1.75 7.93
CA ALA A 15 10.01 0.56 8.00
C ALA A 15 10.46 0.27 9.44
N GLN A 16 10.89 1.29 10.18
CA GLN A 16 11.29 1.15 11.59
C GLN A 16 10.12 0.71 12.48
N PHE A 17 8.92 1.28 12.26
CA PHE A 17 7.73 0.84 12.97
C PHE A 17 7.45 -0.66 12.76
N LYS A 18 7.59 -1.16 11.51
CA LYS A 18 7.40 -2.59 11.23
C LYS A 18 8.53 -3.45 11.82
N GLU A 19 9.76 -2.96 11.83
CA GLU A 19 10.94 -3.65 12.37
C GLU A 19 10.82 -3.88 13.88
N ALA A 20 10.29 -2.89 14.63
CA ALA A 20 10.13 -2.97 16.08
C ALA A 20 9.34 -4.22 16.56
N PHE A 21 8.50 -4.80 15.71
CA PHE A 21 7.79 -6.05 16.03
C PHE A 21 8.64 -7.32 15.88
N THR A 22 9.83 -7.22 15.29
CA THR A 22 10.73 -8.37 15.01
C THR A 22 12.02 -8.33 15.83
N GLU A 23 12.20 -7.33 16.65
CA GLU A 23 13.39 -7.19 17.50
C GLU A 23 13.45 -8.25 18.60
N VAL A 24 14.59 -8.40 19.24
CA VAL A 24 14.82 -9.35 20.35
C VAL A 24 13.90 -9.03 21.54
N SER A 25 13.56 -7.75 21.71
CA SER A 25 12.58 -7.29 22.69
C SER A 25 11.48 -6.53 21.95
N PRO A 26 10.51 -7.24 21.33
CA PRO A 26 9.54 -6.62 20.45
C PRO A 26 8.53 -5.78 21.22
N ASP A 27 8.07 -4.70 20.59
CA ASP A 27 6.94 -3.96 21.09
C ASP A 27 5.64 -4.76 20.92
N TYR A 28 4.86 -4.85 21.98
CA TYR A 28 3.55 -5.51 21.98
C TYR A 28 2.46 -4.46 21.80
N LEU A 29 1.90 -4.37 20.59
CA LEU A 29 0.78 -3.51 20.30
C LEU A 29 -0.50 -4.33 20.10
N TYR A 30 -1.60 -3.77 20.58
CA TYR A 30 -2.92 -4.35 20.42
C TYR A 30 -3.82 -3.39 19.65
N PHE A 31 -4.49 -3.92 18.66
CA PHE A 31 -5.63 -3.26 18.04
C PHE A 31 -6.89 -3.70 18.77
N PHE A 32 -7.72 -2.76 19.15
CA PHE A 32 -9.01 -3.06 19.76
C PHE A 32 -10.14 -2.31 19.06
N ILE A 33 -11.32 -2.89 19.13
CA ILE A 33 -12.58 -2.24 18.78
C ILE A 33 -13.35 -2.02 20.06
N GLY A 34 -13.91 -0.85 20.20
CA GLY A 34 -14.58 -0.48 21.43
C GLY A 34 -15.82 0.36 21.18
N ARG A 35 -16.49 0.63 22.28
CA ARG A 35 -17.70 1.38 22.43
C ARG A 35 -18.97 0.66 22.00
N ILE A 36 -19.72 0.23 22.99
CA ILE A 36 -21.01 -0.45 22.82
C ILE A 36 -22.08 0.51 22.32
N GLN A 37 -22.00 1.79 22.72
CA GLN A 37 -22.96 2.82 22.32
C GLN A 37 -22.42 3.71 21.19
N ALA A 38 -23.21 3.87 20.15
CA ALA A 38 -22.89 4.84 19.11
C ALA A 38 -22.82 6.25 19.69
N TRP A 39 -21.97 7.10 19.09
CA TRP A 39 -22.03 8.53 19.37
C TRP A 39 -23.38 9.08 18.90
N PRO A 40 -23.98 10.05 19.62
CA PRO A 40 -25.20 10.70 19.16
C PRO A 40 -25.06 11.30 17.75
N ASN A 41 -23.86 11.77 17.43
CA ASN A 41 -23.44 12.15 16.10
C ASN A 41 -22.03 11.59 15.87
N GLY A 42 -21.86 10.71 14.87
CA GLY A 42 -20.58 10.09 14.57
C GLY A 42 -19.48 11.06 14.15
N ASP A 43 -19.88 12.19 13.56
CA ASP A 43 -18.95 13.22 13.10
C ASP A 43 -18.52 14.20 14.22
N THR A 44 -19.26 14.24 15.32
CA THR A 44 -18.97 15.12 16.45
C THR A 44 -19.00 14.33 17.75
N PRO A 45 -17.93 13.60 18.07
CA PRO A 45 -17.81 12.91 19.35
C PRO A 45 -17.84 13.93 20.50
N SER A 46 -18.30 13.49 21.66
CA SER A 46 -18.30 14.33 22.88
C SER A 46 -16.90 14.82 23.18
N ALA A 47 -16.78 16.01 23.74
CA ALA A 47 -15.50 16.52 24.20
C ALA A 47 -14.81 15.52 25.13
N LEU A 48 -13.49 15.37 24.96
CA LEU A 48 -12.70 14.55 25.87
C LEU A 48 -12.81 15.09 27.29
N ILE A 49 -13.10 14.21 28.23
CA ILE A 49 -13.02 14.55 29.64
C ILE A 49 -11.52 14.59 30.00
N GLU A 50 -11.02 15.76 30.40
CA GLU A 50 -9.65 15.94 30.87
C GLU A 50 -9.45 15.30 32.26
N SER A 51 -9.60 13.99 32.32
CA SER A 51 -9.30 13.18 33.51
C SER A 51 -8.32 12.09 33.11
N THR A 52 -7.13 12.12 33.67
CA THR A 52 -6.11 11.07 33.46
C THR A 52 -6.65 9.68 33.79
N THR A 53 -7.48 9.57 34.81
CA THR A 53 -8.11 8.30 35.22
C THR A 53 -9.05 7.78 34.14
N ASN A 54 -9.86 8.64 33.52
CA ASN A 54 -10.82 8.22 32.50
C ASN A 54 -10.09 7.86 31.18
N ILE A 55 -9.01 8.57 30.84
CA ILE A 55 -8.20 8.27 29.65
C ILE A 55 -7.62 6.86 29.74
N ASP A 56 -7.21 6.43 30.92
CA ASP A 56 -6.60 5.12 31.12
C ASP A 56 -7.64 3.99 31.20
N TYR A 57 -8.81 4.22 31.80
CA TYR A 57 -9.81 3.17 32.08
C TYR A 57 -10.94 3.07 31.05
N ASP A 58 -11.35 4.16 30.42
CA ASP A 58 -12.45 4.16 29.46
C ASP A 58 -12.22 3.22 28.27
N PRO A 59 -11.00 3.14 27.66
CA PRO A 59 -10.72 2.18 26.61
C PRO A 59 -10.93 0.73 27.04
N TRP A 60 -10.59 0.38 28.28
CA TRP A 60 -10.75 -0.97 28.81
C TRP A 60 -12.22 -1.30 29.08
N ASN A 61 -12.99 -0.35 29.59
CA ASN A 61 -14.41 -0.53 29.88
C ASN A 61 -15.25 -0.66 28.60
N ASP A 62 -14.86 0.06 27.55
CA ASP A 62 -15.58 0.08 26.28
C ASP A 62 -15.09 -0.98 25.28
N MET A 63 -14.04 -1.72 25.60
CA MET A 63 -13.44 -2.69 24.70
C MET A 63 -14.36 -3.88 24.46
N LEU A 64 -14.70 -4.13 23.18
CA LEU A 64 -15.49 -5.28 22.74
C LEU A 64 -14.60 -6.46 22.34
N ALA A 65 -13.48 -6.19 21.69
CA ALA A 65 -12.51 -7.18 21.28
C ALA A 65 -11.14 -6.54 21.10
N ALA A 66 -10.10 -7.31 21.36
CA ALA A 66 -8.72 -6.91 21.13
C ALA A 66 -7.94 -8.01 20.42
N LYS A 67 -7.01 -7.61 19.58
CA LYS A 67 -6.07 -8.51 18.89
C LYS A 67 -4.67 -7.96 18.99
N GLN A 68 -3.72 -8.78 19.44
CA GLN A 68 -2.30 -8.45 19.35
C GLN A 68 -1.89 -8.39 17.88
N ILE A 69 -1.18 -7.33 17.51
CA ILE A 69 -0.68 -7.11 16.15
C ILE A 69 0.68 -7.80 16.02
N SER A 70 0.85 -8.50 14.91
CA SER A 70 2.11 -9.08 14.47
C SER A 70 2.55 -8.51 13.12
N THR A 71 3.76 -8.80 12.69
CA THR A 71 4.26 -8.40 11.36
C THR A 71 3.39 -8.91 10.21
N SER A 72 2.71 -10.05 10.41
CA SER A 72 1.77 -10.61 9.43
C SER A 72 0.46 -9.84 9.34
N ASP A 73 0.16 -8.96 10.30
CA ASP A 73 -1.04 -8.12 10.32
C ASP A 73 -0.81 -6.73 9.70
N MET A 74 0.39 -6.47 9.21
CA MET A 74 0.78 -5.19 8.64
C MET A 74 1.33 -5.35 7.23
N SER A 75 0.99 -4.41 6.36
CA SER A 75 1.56 -4.29 5.02
C SER A 75 1.83 -2.83 4.68
N PHE A 76 2.89 -2.57 3.94
CA PHE A 76 3.00 -1.29 3.25
C PHE A 76 1.91 -1.22 2.19
N ALA A 77 1.36 -0.04 1.98
CA ALA A 77 0.31 0.16 1.01
C ALA A 77 0.59 1.39 0.13
N VAL A 78 0.10 1.31 -1.10
CA VAL A 78 0.05 2.43 -2.04
C VAL A 78 -1.38 2.62 -2.51
N HIS A 79 -1.69 3.77 -3.12
CA HIS A 79 -2.99 3.98 -3.73
C HIS A 79 -3.29 2.90 -4.77
N ARG A 80 -4.50 2.37 -4.72
CA ARG A 80 -4.98 1.39 -5.69
C ARG A 80 -5.37 2.09 -6.98
N THR A 81 -4.86 1.59 -8.09
CA THR A 81 -5.22 2.01 -9.44
C THR A 81 -5.50 0.75 -10.24
N ASP A 82 -6.76 0.43 -10.43
CA ASP A 82 -7.15 -0.74 -11.23
C ASP A 82 -6.98 -0.42 -12.72
N TRP A 83 -6.47 -1.40 -13.47
CA TRP A 83 -6.47 -1.28 -14.91
C TRP A 83 -7.91 -1.24 -15.45
N THR A 84 -8.17 -0.30 -16.31
CA THR A 84 -9.48 -0.12 -16.94
C THR A 84 -9.25 0.23 -18.42
N SER A 85 -9.96 -0.46 -19.30
CA SER A 85 -9.88 -0.19 -20.74
C SER A 85 -10.38 1.21 -21.08
N GLY A 86 -9.66 1.87 -21.99
CA GLY A 86 -10.00 3.23 -22.44
C GLY A 86 -9.39 4.35 -21.61
N ILE A 87 -8.63 4.04 -20.57
CA ILE A 87 -7.94 5.03 -19.74
C ILE A 87 -6.53 5.30 -20.30
N VAL A 88 -6.10 6.56 -20.23
CA VAL A 88 -4.72 6.96 -20.47
C VAL A 88 -3.95 6.90 -19.16
N TYR A 89 -2.93 6.07 -19.11
CA TYR A 89 -2.03 5.97 -17.97
C TYR A 89 -0.79 6.84 -18.19
N GLU A 90 -0.25 7.40 -17.12
CA GLU A 90 0.97 8.19 -17.19
C GLU A 90 2.20 7.30 -17.36
N GLU A 91 3.21 7.80 -18.02
CA GLU A 91 4.51 7.14 -18.10
C GLU A 91 5.27 7.33 -16.78
N TYR A 92 6.04 6.33 -16.40
CA TYR A 92 6.92 6.44 -15.24
C TYR A 92 8.05 7.45 -15.51
N ASP A 93 8.13 8.45 -14.67
CA ASP A 93 9.24 9.39 -14.61
C ASP A 93 9.87 9.35 -13.22
N ASN A 94 11.18 9.09 -13.18
CA ASN A 94 11.92 9.03 -11.91
C ASN A 94 12.22 10.42 -11.33
N LEU A 95 12.01 11.49 -12.09
CA LEU A 95 12.20 12.87 -11.64
C LEU A 95 10.93 13.46 -11.00
N ILE A 96 9.78 12.85 -11.25
CA ILE A 96 8.51 13.29 -10.68
C ILE A 96 8.32 12.60 -9.32
N ASP A 97 8.24 13.41 -8.26
CA ASP A 97 7.87 12.90 -6.95
C ASP A 97 6.38 12.55 -6.95
N ILE A 98 6.09 11.27 -6.66
CA ILE A 98 4.73 10.76 -6.67
C ILE A 98 4.03 11.30 -5.43
N ASP A 99 3.14 12.26 -5.62
CA ASP A 99 2.17 12.59 -4.58
C ASP A 99 1.03 11.55 -4.61
N PRO A 100 0.88 10.75 -3.56
CA PRO A 100 -0.20 9.76 -3.49
C PRO A 100 -1.59 10.37 -3.56
N HIS A 101 -1.72 11.67 -3.37
CA HIS A 101 -3.00 12.39 -3.42
C HIS A 101 -3.35 12.95 -4.80
N ILE A 102 -2.41 13.02 -5.74
CA ILE A 102 -2.61 13.60 -7.07
C ILE A 102 -2.52 12.52 -8.16
N GLY A 103 -2.97 11.33 -7.90
CA GLY A 103 -3.34 10.35 -8.91
C GLY A 103 -2.39 10.10 -10.09
N THR A 104 -1.08 10.15 -9.89
CA THR A 104 -0.10 9.70 -10.89
C THR A 104 -0.31 8.22 -11.14
N ARG A 105 -0.86 7.88 -12.29
CA ARG A 105 -1.34 6.54 -12.64
C ARG A 105 -0.33 5.79 -13.51
N TYR A 106 0.94 5.84 -13.15
CA TYR A 106 1.96 5.10 -13.91
C TYR A 106 2.03 3.61 -13.53
N TYR A 107 1.26 3.17 -12.57
CA TYR A 107 1.14 1.75 -12.20
C TYR A 107 -0.33 1.32 -12.12
N VAL A 108 -0.58 0.06 -12.41
CA VAL A 108 -1.92 -0.51 -12.44
C VAL A 108 -1.96 -1.88 -11.78
N LEU A 109 -3.08 -2.16 -11.11
CA LEU A 109 -3.46 -3.49 -10.64
C LEU A 109 -4.40 -4.13 -11.67
N THR A 110 -4.07 -5.33 -12.12
CA THR A 110 -4.88 -6.08 -13.08
C THR A 110 -5.86 -7.03 -12.39
N SER A 111 -6.79 -7.56 -13.16
CA SER A 111 -7.77 -8.57 -12.71
C SER A 111 -7.12 -9.83 -12.15
N SER A 112 -5.89 -10.13 -12.55
CA SER A 112 -5.08 -11.26 -12.05
C SER A 112 -4.29 -10.95 -10.78
N ASN A 113 -4.53 -9.81 -10.13
CA ASN A 113 -3.78 -9.31 -8.97
C ASN A 113 -2.27 -9.09 -9.25
N ASN A 114 -1.91 -8.82 -10.48
CA ASN A 114 -0.57 -8.42 -10.86
C ASN A 114 -0.47 -6.90 -10.95
N VAL A 115 0.65 -6.36 -10.50
CA VAL A 115 0.94 -4.93 -10.58
C VAL A 115 1.97 -4.69 -11.67
N TYR A 116 1.66 -3.76 -12.56
CA TYR A 116 2.53 -3.36 -13.67
C TYR A 116 2.83 -1.87 -13.61
N LYS A 117 4.01 -1.51 -14.08
CA LYS A 117 4.46 -0.15 -14.26
C LYS A 117 4.38 0.23 -15.74
N CYS A 118 3.75 1.36 -16.05
CA CYS A 118 3.72 1.92 -17.40
C CYS A 118 5.07 2.57 -17.71
N ILE A 119 5.75 2.05 -18.72
CA ILE A 119 7.03 2.58 -19.20
C ILE A 119 6.80 3.53 -20.37
N SER A 120 5.82 3.21 -21.24
CA SER A 120 5.40 4.10 -22.33
C SER A 120 3.91 3.93 -22.58
N ASN A 121 3.23 5.07 -22.80
CA ASN A 121 1.77 5.15 -22.95
C ASN A 121 1.33 5.38 -24.40
N ASN A 122 2.13 4.97 -25.37
CA ASN A 122 1.83 5.18 -26.79
C ASN A 122 1.48 6.65 -27.12
N ARG A 123 2.30 7.58 -26.68
CA ARG A 123 2.13 9.03 -26.88
C ARG A 123 0.80 9.59 -26.37
N GLY A 124 0.33 9.07 -25.26
CA GLY A 124 -0.92 9.50 -24.65
C GLY A 124 -2.17 8.82 -25.24
N GLY A 125 -2.00 7.71 -25.94
CA GLY A 125 -3.11 6.87 -26.39
C GLY A 125 -3.81 6.16 -25.22
N ALA A 126 -5.07 5.82 -25.37
CA ALA A 126 -5.81 5.05 -24.36
C ALA A 126 -5.36 3.58 -24.36
N SER A 127 -5.16 3.00 -23.15
CA SER A 127 -4.89 1.58 -23.02
C SER A 127 -6.18 0.77 -23.22
N THR A 128 -6.12 -0.21 -24.10
CA THR A 128 -7.26 -1.08 -24.43
C THR A 128 -6.96 -2.55 -24.23
N VAL A 129 -5.71 -2.90 -23.94
CA VAL A 129 -5.26 -4.27 -23.72
C VAL A 129 -4.65 -4.39 -22.34
N GLU A 130 -5.29 -5.20 -21.49
CA GLU A 130 -4.81 -5.47 -20.13
C GLU A 130 -3.44 -6.15 -20.16
N PRO A 131 -2.41 -5.65 -19.44
CA PRO A 131 -1.13 -6.31 -19.35
C PRO A 131 -1.26 -7.65 -18.60
N THR A 132 -0.59 -8.66 -19.09
CA THR A 132 -0.62 -10.03 -18.54
C THR A 132 0.77 -10.64 -18.44
N GLY A 133 0.88 -11.70 -17.63
CA GLY A 133 2.14 -12.42 -17.44
C GLY A 133 3.04 -11.82 -16.38
N THR A 134 4.10 -12.53 -16.07
CA THR A 134 5.08 -12.18 -15.00
C THR A 134 6.50 -12.07 -15.55
N SER A 135 6.63 -11.70 -16.83
CA SER A 135 7.94 -11.48 -17.46
C SER A 135 8.71 -10.37 -16.75
N THR A 136 9.96 -10.64 -16.43
CA THR A 136 10.88 -9.66 -15.84
C THR A 136 11.37 -8.61 -16.82
N SER A 137 11.19 -8.86 -18.13
CA SER A 137 11.50 -7.90 -19.18
C SER A 137 10.33 -6.95 -19.44
N ILE A 138 10.65 -5.76 -19.98
CA ILE A 138 9.63 -4.87 -20.52
C ILE A 138 8.98 -5.53 -21.73
N PHE A 139 7.67 -5.44 -21.86
CA PHE A 139 6.91 -6.00 -22.96
C PHE A 139 5.88 -5.02 -23.49
N ASN A 140 5.49 -5.22 -24.73
CA ASN A 140 4.48 -4.38 -25.41
C ASN A 140 3.14 -5.09 -25.44
N THR A 141 2.08 -4.33 -25.23
CA THR A 141 0.71 -4.75 -25.52
C THR A 141 0.31 -4.29 -26.93
N ALA A 142 -0.72 -4.91 -27.50
CA ALA A 142 -1.16 -4.63 -28.88
C ALA A 142 -1.66 -3.20 -29.09
N ASP A 143 -2.02 -2.49 -28.03
CA ASP A 143 -2.41 -1.08 -28.02
C ASP A 143 -1.21 -0.11 -28.01
N GLY A 144 0.02 -0.64 -28.10
CA GLY A 144 1.24 0.14 -28.16
C GLY A 144 1.80 0.60 -26.82
N TYR A 145 1.19 0.20 -25.72
CA TYR A 145 1.75 0.43 -24.40
C TYR A 145 2.96 -0.46 -24.14
N MET A 146 3.89 0.05 -23.34
CA MET A 146 5.02 -0.72 -22.80
C MET A 146 4.87 -0.86 -21.29
N TRP A 147 4.81 -2.09 -20.82
CA TRP A 147 4.63 -2.41 -19.42
C TRP A 147 5.82 -3.17 -18.84
N LYS A 148 6.03 -3.01 -17.55
CA LYS A 148 6.94 -3.84 -16.76
C LYS A 148 6.20 -4.44 -15.59
N PHE A 149 6.27 -5.76 -15.44
CA PHE A 149 5.78 -6.46 -14.26
C PHE A 149 6.58 -6.00 -13.03
N MET A 150 5.88 -5.80 -11.92
CA MET A 150 6.47 -5.38 -10.65
C MET A 150 6.36 -6.45 -9.58
N TYR A 151 5.16 -6.90 -9.28
CA TYR A 151 4.88 -7.96 -8.29
C TYR A 151 3.45 -8.48 -8.44
N SER A 152 3.20 -9.63 -7.80
CA SER A 152 1.86 -10.19 -7.66
C SER A 152 1.38 -10.08 -6.23
N ILE A 153 0.09 -9.75 -6.05
CA ILE A 153 -0.58 -9.77 -4.76
C ILE A 153 -1.25 -11.15 -4.64
N SER A 154 -0.86 -11.92 -3.63
CA SER A 154 -1.49 -13.23 -3.38
C SER A 154 -2.96 -13.05 -2.96
N ALA A 155 -3.78 -14.09 -3.14
CA ALA A 155 -5.18 -14.05 -2.73
C ALA A 155 -5.35 -13.73 -1.23
N ALA A 156 -4.45 -14.25 -0.38
CA ALA A 156 -4.47 -13.99 1.05
C ALA A 156 -4.12 -12.52 1.37
N GLU A 157 -3.13 -11.94 0.69
CA GLU A 157 -2.76 -10.52 0.84
C GLU A 157 -3.86 -9.62 0.30
N ALA A 158 -4.46 -9.98 -0.84
CA ALA A 158 -5.57 -9.24 -1.42
C ALA A 158 -6.76 -9.18 -0.44
N LEU A 159 -7.15 -10.33 0.12
CA LEU A 159 -8.25 -10.41 1.08
C LEU A 159 -7.97 -9.60 2.37
N LYS A 160 -6.72 -9.59 2.83
CA LYS A 160 -6.35 -8.99 4.12
C LYS A 160 -6.08 -7.49 4.02
N PHE A 161 -5.45 -7.03 2.94
CA PHE A 161 -4.86 -5.68 2.85
C PHE A 161 -5.38 -4.82 1.70
N THR A 162 -6.12 -5.39 0.74
CA THR A 162 -6.67 -4.57 -0.35
C THR A 162 -7.96 -3.91 0.08
N THR A 163 -8.04 -2.62 -0.13
CA THR A 163 -9.23 -1.80 0.10
C THR A 163 -9.67 -1.14 -1.22
N PRO A 164 -10.81 -0.44 -1.25
CA PRO A 164 -11.17 0.36 -2.44
C PRO A 164 -10.13 1.40 -2.84
N TYR A 165 -9.32 1.89 -1.88
CA TYR A 165 -8.38 3.00 -2.09
C TYR A 165 -6.92 2.60 -2.05
N PHE A 166 -6.59 1.45 -1.44
CA PHE A 166 -5.21 1.03 -1.22
C PHE A 166 -4.99 -0.43 -1.60
N MET A 167 -3.80 -0.72 -2.07
CA MET A 167 -3.32 -2.07 -2.32
C MET A 167 -1.98 -2.31 -1.62
N PRO A 168 -1.71 -3.56 -1.17
CA PRO A 168 -0.45 -3.88 -0.49
C PRO A 168 0.73 -3.78 -1.44
N VAL A 169 1.87 -3.37 -0.89
CA VAL A 169 3.17 -3.40 -1.57
C VAL A 169 4.03 -4.45 -0.91
N LYS A 170 4.51 -5.39 -1.71
CA LYS A 170 5.43 -6.42 -1.25
C LYS A 170 6.87 -5.97 -1.50
N ARG A 171 7.69 -6.04 -0.47
CA ARG A 171 9.15 -5.90 -0.56
C ARG A 171 9.78 -7.20 -0.07
N LEU A 172 10.58 -7.81 -0.90
CA LEU A 172 11.36 -8.98 -0.52
C LEU A 172 12.68 -8.53 0.11
N THR A 173 13.09 -9.21 1.16
CA THR A 173 14.36 -8.98 1.88
C THR A 173 15.41 -10.03 1.56
N ALA A 174 15.01 -11.11 0.92
CA ALA A 174 15.87 -12.20 0.48
C ALA A 174 15.35 -12.78 -0.83
N ASP A 175 16.23 -13.47 -1.55
CA ASP A 175 15.90 -14.19 -2.77
C ASP A 175 14.95 -15.35 -2.46
N ASP A 176 13.74 -15.28 -3.04
CA ASP A 176 12.73 -16.35 -3.00
C ASP A 176 12.54 -17.03 -4.36
N SER A 177 13.44 -16.77 -5.30
CA SER A 177 13.41 -17.26 -6.68
C SER A 177 12.16 -16.83 -7.47
N SER A 178 11.50 -15.76 -7.05
CA SER A 178 10.32 -15.22 -7.73
C SER A 178 10.70 -14.18 -8.77
N ALA A 179 9.83 -14.02 -9.80
CA ALA A 179 9.95 -12.94 -10.77
C ALA A 179 9.96 -11.54 -10.11
N GLN A 180 9.34 -11.42 -8.93
CA GLN A 180 9.40 -10.18 -8.16
C GLN A 180 10.80 -9.91 -7.62
N TRP A 181 11.52 -10.93 -7.14
CA TRP A 181 12.90 -10.77 -6.69
C TRP A 181 13.80 -10.32 -7.83
N ASP A 182 13.67 -10.91 -9.01
CA ASP A 182 14.42 -10.50 -10.20
C ASP A 182 14.21 -9.03 -10.56
N VAL A 183 12.95 -8.57 -10.52
CA VAL A 183 12.62 -7.16 -10.78
C VAL A 183 13.18 -6.25 -9.69
N GLN A 184 13.08 -6.65 -8.43
CA GLN A 184 13.52 -5.85 -7.29
C GLN A 184 15.05 -5.75 -7.23
N SER A 185 15.77 -6.85 -7.42
CA SER A 185 17.24 -6.89 -7.39
C SER A 185 17.84 -6.11 -8.55
N ALA A 186 17.24 -6.21 -9.75
CA ALA A 186 17.67 -5.43 -10.92
C ALA A 186 17.46 -3.91 -10.75
N ALA A 187 16.59 -3.47 -9.84
CA ALA A 187 16.38 -2.04 -9.57
C ALA A 187 17.40 -1.45 -8.58
N VAL A 188 18.16 -2.27 -7.89
CA VAL A 188 19.18 -1.85 -6.91
C VAL A 188 20.56 -1.70 -7.55
N ASN A 189 20.79 -2.32 -8.68
CA ASN A 189 22.00 -2.25 -9.49
C ASN A 189 21.83 -1.19 -10.59
#